data_d46b3fb0ce8551374f587ff8b9453291
#
_entry.id   d46b3fb0ce8551374f587ff8b9453291
#
_cell.length_a   1.000
_cell.length_b   1.000
_cell.length_c   1.000
_cell.angle_alpha   90.00
_cell.angle_beta   90.00
_cell.angle_gamma   90.00
#
_symmetry.space_group_name_H-M   'P 1'
#
loop_
_entity.id
_entity.type
_entity.pdbx_description
1 polymer ?
#
loop_
_entity_poly.entity_id
_entity_poly.type
_entity_poly.pdbx_seq_one_letter_code
_entity_poly.pdbx_strand_id
1 'polypeptide(L)'
;VLAALCLSLELGRSYADITAGLLAFKNDDNNQGRFNLFDVKGSKILVDYGHNLASVDNMLKFARSIAKPSSKITVLLGFSGDRKFMIESISSSVMKHQIDYVILKMFTSHLRGAVVGELAGLLRENLLKKGFPAENILATVEQETEALDLVLSRLGEDNIYIMLCQDDAAKVIETIKNYK
;
A
#
# COMPACT_ATOMS: atom_id res chain seq x y z
N VAL A 1 -0.45 -4.69 18.82
CA VAL A 1 -1.26 -4.29 19.99
C VAL A 1 -1.26 -5.39 21.04
N LEU A 2 -1.74 -6.62 20.77
CA LEU A 2 -1.83 -7.69 21.78
C LEU A 2 -0.49 -8.02 22.45
N ALA A 3 0.59 -8.18 21.67
CA ALA A 3 1.91 -8.46 22.24
C ALA A 3 2.40 -7.32 23.16
N ALA A 4 2.18 -6.07 22.76
CA ALA A 4 2.52 -4.91 23.58
C ALA A 4 1.68 -4.87 24.87
N LEU A 5 0.39 -5.18 24.78
CA LEU A 5 -0.51 -5.28 25.94
C LEU A 5 0.01 -6.34 26.93
N CYS A 6 0.24 -7.58 26.46
CA CYS A 6 0.73 -8.67 27.31
C CYS A 6 2.06 -8.31 27.99
N LEU A 7 3.03 -7.79 27.23
CA LEU A 7 4.32 -7.39 27.77
C LEU A 7 4.19 -6.27 28.80
N SER A 8 3.33 -5.29 28.56
CA SER A 8 3.10 -4.20 29.51
C SER A 8 2.49 -4.69 30.81
N LEU A 9 1.55 -5.65 30.75
CA LEU A 9 0.98 -6.27 31.95
C LEU A 9 2.01 -7.06 32.75
N GLU A 10 2.85 -7.86 32.06
CA GLU A 10 3.96 -8.60 32.69
C GLU A 10 4.99 -7.66 33.37
N LEU A 11 5.19 -6.46 32.80
CA LEU A 11 6.01 -5.41 33.38
C LEU A 11 5.29 -4.61 34.50
N GLY A 12 4.12 -5.05 34.94
CA GLY A 12 3.37 -4.46 36.04
C GLY A 12 2.70 -3.11 35.73
N ARG A 13 2.49 -2.78 34.46
CA ARG A 13 1.75 -1.56 34.08
C ARG A 13 0.27 -1.74 34.33
N SER A 14 -0.38 -0.68 34.78
CA SER A 14 -1.82 -0.70 34.98
C SER A 14 -2.59 -0.68 33.64
N TYR A 15 -3.81 -1.19 33.62
CA TYR A 15 -4.70 -1.06 32.45
C TYR A 15 -4.94 0.39 32.07
N ALA A 16 -5.00 1.31 33.02
CA ALA A 16 -5.18 2.74 32.76
C ALA A 16 -3.98 3.31 32.00
N ASP A 17 -2.74 3.00 32.41
CA ASP A 17 -1.51 3.45 31.74
C ASP A 17 -1.41 2.88 30.32
N ILE A 18 -1.74 1.60 30.17
CA ILE A 18 -1.74 0.93 28.85
C ILE A 18 -2.75 1.57 27.93
N THR A 19 -3.96 1.81 28.41
CA THR A 19 -5.03 2.46 27.63
C THR A 19 -4.63 3.88 27.25
N ALA A 20 -4.07 4.65 28.18
CA ALA A 20 -3.58 6.00 27.91
C ALA A 20 -2.47 5.99 26.82
N GLY A 21 -1.53 5.06 26.91
CA GLY A 21 -0.46 4.90 25.90
C GLY A 21 -1.01 4.51 24.52
N LEU A 22 -1.99 3.62 24.45
CA LEU A 22 -2.63 3.24 23.19
C LEU A 22 -3.41 4.38 22.56
N LEU A 23 -4.14 5.18 23.38
CA LEU A 23 -4.87 6.35 22.90
C LEU A 23 -3.97 7.50 22.47
N ALA A 24 -2.79 7.63 23.08
CA ALA A 24 -1.80 8.64 22.72
C ALA A 24 -1.00 8.27 21.44
N PHE A 25 -1.06 7.02 20.97
CA PHE A 25 -0.34 6.58 19.79
C PHE A 25 -0.90 7.23 18.53
N LYS A 26 -0.04 7.96 17.80
CA LYS A 26 -0.36 8.54 16.50
C LYS A 26 0.40 7.78 15.42
N ASN A 27 -0.33 7.14 14.53
CA ASN A 27 0.24 6.25 13.52
C ASN A 27 1.12 7.00 12.51
N ASP A 28 0.73 8.19 12.10
CA ASP A 28 1.40 9.03 11.11
C ASP A 28 2.76 9.58 11.57
N ASP A 29 2.91 9.87 12.88
CA ASP A 29 4.14 10.43 13.44
C ASP A 29 5.10 9.36 13.95
N ASN A 30 4.57 8.30 14.55
CA ASN A 30 5.36 7.29 15.26
C ASN A 30 5.59 6.01 14.47
N ASN A 31 4.93 5.84 13.31
CA ASN A 31 4.97 4.60 12.54
C ASN A 31 4.83 4.85 11.04
N GLN A 32 5.70 5.70 10.49
CA GLN A 32 5.69 6.04 9.07
C GLN A 32 5.86 4.80 8.18
N GLY A 33 5.07 4.72 7.12
CA GLY A 33 5.04 3.59 6.21
C GLY A 33 4.35 2.34 6.77
N ARG A 34 3.54 2.49 7.83
CA ARG A 34 2.75 1.41 8.42
C ARG A 34 1.30 1.85 8.60
N PHE A 35 0.48 1.56 7.59
CA PHE A 35 -0.95 1.86 7.59
C PHE A 35 -1.25 3.36 7.88
N ASN A 36 -0.56 4.26 7.21
CA ASN A 36 -0.84 5.69 7.33
C ASN A 36 -1.97 6.07 6.36
N LEU A 37 -2.99 6.75 6.85
CA LEU A 37 -4.15 7.19 6.07
C LEU A 37 -4.21 8.71 6.04
N PHE A 38 -4.23 9.29 4.85
CA PHE A 38 -4.31 10.72 4.60
C PHE A 38 -5.57 11.07 3.81
N ASP A 39 -6.22 12.17 4.20
CA ASP A 39 -7.29 12.78 3.42
C ASP A 39 -6.69 13.93 2.59
N VAL A 40 -6.79 13.82 1.26
CA VAL A 40 -6.19 14.76 0.31
C VAL A 40 -7.22 15.15 -0.74
N LYS A 41 -7.71 16.39 -0.69
CA LYS A 41 -8.70 16.93 -1.64
C LYS A 41 -9.88 15.98 -1.92
N GLY A 42 -10.45 15.42 -0.86
CA GLY A 42 -11.59 14.50 -0.95
C GLY A 42 -11.24 13.04 -1.29
N SER A 43 -9.99 12.76 -1.62
CA SER A 43 -9.46 11.41 -1.79
C SER A 43 -8.81 10.88 -0.54
N LYS A 44 -8.67 9.56 -0.42
CA LYS A 44 -7.89 8.90 0.63
C LYS A 44 -6.63 8.29 0.06
N ILE A 45 -5.48 8.57 0.68
CA ILE A 45 -4.19 7.95 0.33
C ILE A 45 -3.73 7.11 1.52
N LEU A 46 -3.58 5.81 1.29
CA LEU A 46 -3.05 4.83 2.24
C LEU A 46 -1.59 4.56 1.91
N VAL A 47 -0.69 4.72 2.88
CA VAL A 47 0.73 4.38 2.74
C VAL A 47 1.07 3.23 3.67
N ASP A 48 1.60 2.13 3.12
CA ASP A 48 2.04 0.96 3.87
C ASP A 48 3.28 0.33 3.23
N TYR A 49 4.01 -0.44 4.00
CA TYR A 49 5.17 -1.19 3.50
C TYR A 49 4.78 -2.37 2.60
N GLY A 50 3.69 -3.05 2.89
CA GLY A 50 2.98 -4.05 2.09
C GLY A 50 3.84 -5.01 1.24
N HIS A 51 4.70 -5.83 1.87
CA HIS A 51 5.69 -6.66 1.17
C HIS A 51 5.37 -8.16 1.14
N ASN A 52 4.22 -8.58 1.64
CA ASN A 52 3.76 -9.98 1.62
C ASN A 52 2.27 -10.07 1.30
N LEU A 53 1.83 -11.27 0.90
CA LEU A 53 0.46 -11.51 0.48
C LEU A 53 -0.58 -11.08 1.51
N ALA A 54 -0.37 -11.42 2.79
CA ALA A 54 -1.33 -11.09 3.83
C ALA A 54 -1.48 -9.59 4.05
N SER A 55 -0.37 -8.82 4.03
CA SER A 55 -0.42 -7.37 4.14
C SER A 55 -1.10 -6.73 2.93
N VAL A 56 -0.77 -7.18 1.71
CA VAL A 56 -1.42 -6.69 0.49
C VAL A 56 -2.92 -6.98 0.52
N ASP A 57 -3.34 -8.23 0.75
CA ASP A 57 -4.76 -8.62 0.79
C ASP A 57 -5.53 -7.80 1.83
N ASN A 58 -4.96 -7.60 3.02
CA ASN A 58 -5.57 -6.80 4.07
C ASN A 58 -5.72 -5.31 3.67
N MET A 59 -4.72 -4.73 3.00
CA MET A 59 -4.81 -3.35 2.53
C MET A 59 -5.88 -3.19 1.45
N LEU A 60 -5.94 -4.11 0.47
CA LEU A 60 -6.97 -4.09 -0.57
C LEU A 60 -8.37 -4.29 0.02
N LYS A 61 -8.51 -5.23 0.96
CA LYS A 61 -9.76 -5.48 1.70
C LYS A 61 -10.20 -4.24 2.49
N PHE A 62 -9.28 -3.60 3.21
CA PHE A 62 -9.58 -2.38 3.96
C PHE A 62 -10.03 -1.25 3.03
N ALA A 63 -9.28 -0.98 1.96
CA ALA A 63 -9.65 0.05 0.99
C ALA A 63 -11.06 -0.21 0.43
N ARG A 64 -11.38 -1.45 0.05
CA ARG A 64 -12.72 -1.81 -0.43
C ARG A 64 -13.79 -1.62 0.65
N SER A 65 -13.48 -1.86 1.93
CA SER A 65 -14.45 -1.71 3.03
C SER A 65 -14.85 -0.27 3.33
N ILE A 66 -13.97 0.71 2.99
CA ILE A 66 -14.23 2.15 3.19
C ILE A 66 -14.64 2.85 1.89
N ALA A 67 -14.61 2.15 0.75
CA ALA A 67 -14.98 2.69 -0.54
C ALA A 67 -16.48 2.88 -0.65
N LYS A 68 -16.91 4.01 -1.24
CA LYS A 68 -18.28 4.22 -1.68
C LYS A 68 -18.52 3.50 -3.02
N PRO A 69 -19.78 3.31 -3.44
CA PRO A 69 -20.06 2.67 -4.73
C PRO A 69 -19.44 3.38 -5.95
N SER A 70 -19.26 4.69 -5.86
CA SER A 70 -18.63 5.52 -6.92
C SER A 70 -17.11 5.57 -6.85
N SER A 71 -16.50 5.14 -5.72
CA SER A 71 -15.06 5.24 -5.51
C SER A 71 -14.27 4.38 -6.47
N LYS A 72 -13.17 4.94 -6.98
CA LYS A 72 -12.15 4.19 -7.70
C LYS A 72 -10.98 3.89 -6.78
N ILE A 73 -10.49 2.65 -6.83
CA ILE A 73 -9.34 2.21 -6.03
C ILE A 73 -8.15 1.97 -6.95
N THR A 74 -7.06 2.69 -6.66
CA THR A 74 -5.77 2.52 -7.35
C THR A 74 -4.75 1.94 -6.37
N VAL A 75 -3.93 1.00 -6.81
CA VAL A 75 -2.85 0.44 -5.98
C VAL A 75 -1.51 0.50 -6.70
N LEU A 76 -0.46 0.94 -5.98
CA LEU A 76 0.94 0.77 -6.36
C LEU A 76 1.42 -0.59 -5.84
N LEU A 77 1.88 -1.44 -6.76
CA LEU A 77 2.38 -2.79 -6.47
C LEU A 77 3.80 -2.96 -6.99
N GLY A 78 4.70 -3.43 -6.12
CA GLY A 78 6.04 -3.86 -6.49
C GLY A 78 6.60 -4.81 -5.44
N PHE A 79 7.49 -5.71 -5.88
CA PHE A 79 8.06 -6.74 -5.01
C PHE A 79 9.53 -7.01 -5.37
N SER A 80 10.34 -7.33 -4.34
CA SER A 80 11.71 -7.80 -4.53
C SER A 80 11.74 -9.21 -5.15
N GLY A 81 12.84 -9.59 -5.79
CA GLY A 81 12.95 -10.82 -6.58
C GLY A 81 12.62 -12.12 -5.85
N ASP A 82 12.93 -12.20 -4.54
CA ASP A 82 12.59 -13.33 -3.67
C ASP A 82 11.08 -13.51 -3.44
N ARG A 83 10.24 -12.59 -3.93
CA ARG A 83 8.78 -12.60 -3.80
C ARG A 83 8.05 -13.09 -5.06
N LYS A 84 8.77 -13.57 -6.06
CA LYS A 84 8.21 -14.05 -7.33
C LYS A 84 7.07 -15.08 -7.15
N PHE A 85 7.17 -15.96 -6.15
CA PHE A 85 6.15 -16.97 -5.84
C PHE A 85 4.81 -16.39 -5.39
N MET A 86 4.75 -15.11 -5.01
CA MET A 86 3.51 -14.46 -4.54
C MET A 86 2.71 -13.80 -5.66
N ILE A 87 3.28 -13.60 -6.85
CA ILE A 87 2.70 -12.77 -7.92
C ILE A 87 1.31 -13.26 -8.34
N GLU A 88 1.13 -14.57 -8.49
CA GLU A 88 -0.16 -15.13 -8.85
C GLU A 88 -1.24 -14.85 -7.79
N SER A 89 -0.89 -15.06 -6.51
CA SER A 89 -1.80 -14.82 -5.39
C SER A 89 -2.13 -13.32 -5.22
N ILE A 90 -1.14 -12.44 -5.43
CA ILE A 90 -1.33 -10.98 -5.41
C ILE A 90 -2.28 -10.57 -6.54
N SER A 91 -2.07 -11.07 -7.76
CA SER A 91 -2.95 -10.78 -8.90
C SER A 91 -4.38 -11.27 -8.63
N SER A 92 -4.54 -12.44 -8.00
CA SER A 92 -5.85 -12.95 -7.58
C SER A 92 -6.51 -12.05 -6.53
N SER A 93 -5.73 -11.51 -5.59
CA SER A 93 -6.22 -10.59 -4.56
C SER A 93 -6.69 -9.26 -5.18
N VAL A 94 -5.96 -8.72 -6.17
CA VAL A 94 -6.38 -7.53 -6.93
C VAL A 94 -7.76 -7.75 -7.57
N MET A 95 -7.95 -8.89 -8.24
CA MET A 95 -9.24 -9.22 -8.87
C MET A 95 -10.35 -9.44 -7.84
N LYS A 96 -10.07 -10.19 -6.77
CA LYS A 96 -11.02 -10.48 -5.68
C LYS A 96 -11.57 -9.22 -5.04
N HIS A 97 -10.71 -8.22 -4.80
CA HIS A 97 -11.09 -6.97 -4.16
C HIS A 97 -11.53 -5.89 -5.17
N GLN A 98 -11.70 -6.25 -6.46
CA GLN A 98 -12.21 -5.36 -7.50
C GLN A 98 -11.44 -4.02 -7.54
N ILE A 99 -10.11 -4.09 -7.62
CA ILE A 99 -9.26 -2.92 -7.75
C ILE A 99 -9.45 -2.35 -9.16
N ASP A 100 -9.65 -1.03 -9.26
CA ASP A 100 -9.94 -0.38 -10.54
C ASP A 100 -8.67 -0.13 -11.35
N TYR A 101 -7.58 0.33 -10.69
CA TYR A 101 -6.34 0.69 -11.38
C TYR A 101 -5.11 0.17 -10.64
N VAL A 102 -4.07 -0.17 -11.40
CA VAL A 102 -2.79 -0.63 -10.88
C VAL A 102 -1.66 0.24 -11.43
N ILE A 103 -0.73 0.63 -10.58
CA ILE A 103 0.59 1.15 -10.94
C ILE A 103 1.59 0.08 -10.56
N LEU A 104 2.49 -0.28 -11.46
CA LEU A 104 3.51 -1.28 -11.23
C LEU A 104 4.81 -0.59 -10.84
N LYS A 105 5.45 -1.05 -9.75
CA LYS A 105 6.79 -0.62 -9.38
C LYS A 105 7.81 -1.61 -9.90
N MET A 106 8.81 -1.09 -10.58
CA MET A 106 9.99 -1.83 -11.02
C MET A 106 11.13 -1.57 -10.03
N PHE A 107 11.63 -2.63 -9.40
CA PHE A 107 12.81 -2.51 -8.53
C PHE A 107 14.07 -2.49 -9.36
N THR A 108 14.94 -1.52 -9.09
CA THR A 108 16.31 -1.41 -9.62
C THR A 108 17.36 -1.85 -8.59
N SER A 109 16.95 -1.89 -7.32
CA SER A 109 17.71 -2.43 -6.18
C SER A 109 16.95 -3.62 -5.58
N HIS A 110 17.54 -4.33 -4.61
CA HIS A 110 16.91 -5.49 -3.95
C HIS A 110 16.43 -6.60 -4.92
N LEU A 111 17.14 -6.79 -6.04
CA LEU A 111 16.76 -7.73 -7.10
C LEU A 111 16.74 -9.19 -6.65
N ARG A 112 17.57 -9.57 -5.66
CA ARG A 112 17.57 -10.90 -4.99
C ARG A 112 17.40 -12.07 -5.97
N GLY A 113 18.20 -12.04 -7.05
CA GLY A 113 18.23 -13.06 -8.09
C GLY A 113 17.29 -12.84 -9.28
N ALA A 114 16.46 -11.80 -9.28
CA ALA A 114 15.70 -11.37 -10.44
C ALA A 114 16.47 -10.34 -11.26
N VAL A 115 16.02 -10.11 -12.50
CA VAL A 115 16.51 -9.00 -13.32
C VAL A 115 15.58 -7.79 -13.20
N VAL A 116 16.11 -6.60 -13.51
CA VAL A 116 15.32 -5.35 -13.47
C VAL A 116 14.08 -5.50 -14.35
N GLY A 117 12.93 -5.15 -13.80
CA GLY A 117 11.64 -5.21 -14.50
C GLY A 117 10.98 -6.59 -14.55
N GLU A 118 11.66 -7.68 -14.19
CA GLU A 118 11.12 -9.04 -14.27
C GLU A 118 9.82 -9.18 -13.50
N LEU A 119 9.79 -8.76 -12.22
CA LEU A 119 8.60 -8.95 -11.39
C LEU A 119 7.45 -8.05 -11.81
N ALA A 120 7.74 -6.83 -12.24
CA ALA A 120 6.70 -5.94 -12.78
C ALA A 120 6.09 -6.53 -14.07
N GLY A 121 6.93 -7.10 -14.96
CA GLY A 121 6.48 -7.83 -16.16
C GLY A 121 5.60 -9.03 -15.82
N LEU A 122 6.05 -9.89 -14.91
CA LEU A 122 5.29 -11.05 -14.44
C LEU A 122 3.96 -10.67 -13.78
N LEU A 123 3.95 -9.61 -12.97
CA LEU A 123 2.72 -9.12 -12.35
C LEU A 123 1.74 -8.61 -13.41
N ARG A 124 2.23 -7.84 -14.40
CA ARG A 124 1.44 -7.40 -15.55
C ARG A 124 0.83 -8.59 -16.31
N GLU A 125 1.65 -9.58 -16.67
CA GLU A 125 1.17 -10.78 -17.38
C GLU A 125 0.10 -11.54 -16.59
N ASN A 126 0.30 -11.73 -15.27
CA ASN A 126 -0.67 -12.43 -14.42
C ASN A 126 -1.99 -11.65 -14.29
N LEU A 127 -1.94 -10.33 -14.16
CA LEU A 127 -3.13 -9.47 -14.14
C LEU A 127 -3.92 -9.63 -15.45
N LEU A 128 -3.24 -9.50 -16.60
CA LEU A 128 -3.87 -9.66 -17.92
C LEU A 128 -4.46 -11.05 -18.12
N LYS A 129 -3.75 -12.13 -17.74
CA LYS A 129 -4.26 -13.52 -17.79
C LYS A 129 -5.51 -13.73 -16.95
N LYS A 130 -5.69 -12.96 -15.86
CA LYS A 130 -6.88 -13.00 -15.00
C LYS A 130 -8.00 -12.08 -15.48
N GLY A 131 -7.82 -11.40 -16.63
CA GLY A 131 -8.83 -10.52 -17.22
C GLY A 131 -8.81 -9.08 -16.69
N PHE A 132 -7.73 -8.65 -16.00
CA PHE A 132 -7.59 -7.24 -15.64
C PHE A 132 -7.38 -6.41 -16.90
N PRO A 133 -8.12 -5.29 -17.12
CA PRO A 133 -8.02 -4.49 -18.34
C PRO A 133 -6.62 -3.87 -18.50
N ALA A 134 -6.04 -3.98 -19.67
CA ALA A 134 -4.67 -3.50 -19.93
C ALA A 134 -4.56 -1.98 -19.74
N GLU A 135 -5.59 -1.24 -20.12
CA GLU A 135 -5.72 0.22 -19.97
C GLU A 135 -5.82 0.68 -18.50
N ASN A 136 -6.17 -0.22 -17.60
CA ASN A 136 -6.23 0.05 -16.17
C ASN A 136 -4.89 -0.17 -15.45
N ILE A 137 -3.87 -0.67 -16.16
CA ILE A 137 -2.48 -0.66 -15.70
C ILE A 137 -1.88 0.68 -16.12
N LEU A 138 -1.93 1.66 -15.22
CA LEU A 138 -1.69 3.07 -15.53
C LEU A 138 -0.25 3.38 -15.93
N ALA A 139 0.72 2.74 -15.27
CA ALA A 139 2.14 2.95 -15.52
C ALA A 139 2.99 1.83 -14.92
N THR A 140 4.25 1.77 -15.34
CA THR A 140 5.34 1.10 -14.62
C THR A 140 6.37 2.17 -14.26
N VAL A 141 6.68 2.30 -12.98
CA VAL A 141 7.55 3.34 -12.42
C VAL A 141 8.71 2.71 -11.65
N GLU A 142 9.82 3.45 -11.51
CA GLU A 142 10.96 3.01 -10.70
C GLU A 142 10.87 3.54 -9.27
N GLN A 143 10.39 4.77 -9.09
CA GLN A 143 10.32 5.43 -7.80
C GLN A 143 8.89 5.55 -7.29
N GLU A 144 8.71 5.42 -5.98
CA GLU A 144 7.40 5.57 -5.34
C GLU A 144 6.88 7.02 -5.42
N THR A 145 7.79 7.97 -5.53
CA THR A 145 7.46 9.39 -5.75
C THR A 145 6.86 9.63 -7.14
N GLU A 146 7.33 8.93 -8.19
CA GLU A 146 6.73 9.02 -9.54
C GLU A 146 5.29 8.47 -9.52
N ALA A 147 5.07 7.37 -8.79
CA ALA A 147 3.71 6.86 -8.58
C ALA A 147 2.83 7.84 -7.83
N LEU A 148 3.39 8.53 -6.82
CA LEU A 148 2.66 9.55 -6.07
C LEU A 148 2.29 10.74 -6.96
N ASP A 149 3.19 11.22 -7.81
CA ASP A 149 2.90 12.32 -8.74
C ASP A 149 1.74 11.96 -9.67
N LEU A 150 1.72 10.70 -10.16
CA LEU A 150 0.60 10.19 -10.95
C LEU A 150 -0.70 10.13 -10.15
N VAL A 151 -0.65 9.70 -8.89
CA VAL A 151 -1.80 9.70 -7.96
C VAL A 151 -2.30 11.12 -7.72
N LEU A 152 -1.42 12.05 -7.40
CA LEU A 152 -1.78 13.44 -7.11
C LEU A 152 -2.38 14.17 -8.33
N SER A 153 -1.97 13.79 -9.55
CA SER A 153 -2.57 14.31 -10.78
C SER A 153 -3.97 13.74 -11.09
N ARG A 154 -4.40 12.67 -10.39
CA ARG A 154 -5.65 11.93 -10.61
C ARG A 154 -6.57 11.94 -9.41
N LEU A 155 -6.33 12.80 -8.43
CA LEU A 155 -7.21 12.92 -7.27
C LEU A 155 -8.66 13.18 -7.72
N GLY A 156 -9.58 12.48 -7.11
CA GLY A 156 -11.02 12.62 -7.38
C GLY A 156 -11.80 12.35 -6.11
N GLU A 157 -12.96 12.97 -5.97
CA GLU A 157 -13.79 12.84 -4.78
C GLU A 157 -14.06 11.36 -4.47
N ASP A 158 -13.84 10.99 -3.20
CA ASP A 158 -14.00 9.64 -2.66
C ASP A 158 -13.07 8.54 -3.23
N ASN A 159 -12.13 8.87 -4.12
CA ASN A 159 -11.17 7.90 -4.63
C ASN A 159 -10.19 7.46 -3.54
N ILE A 160 -9.70 6.23 -3.67
CA ILE A 160 -8.77 5.61 -2.71
C ILE A 160 -7.51 5.18 -3.44
N TYR A 161 -6.38 5.57 -2.91
CA TYR A 161 -5.06 5.25 -3.44
C TYR A 161 -4.26 4.49 -2.38
N ILE A 162 -3.71 3.34 -2.76
CA ILE A 162 -2.88 2.49 -1.90
C ILE A 162 -1.46 2.56 -2.42
N MET A 163 -0.58 3.15 -1.63
CA MET A 163 0.84 3.28 -1.93
C MET A 163 1.61 2.24 -1.11
N LEU A 164 1.99 1.11 -1.72
CA LEU A 164 2.84 0.11 -1.07
C LEU A 164 4.30 0.50 -1.26
N CYS A 165 4.82 1.27 -0.30
CA CYS A 165 6.13 1.89 -0.34
C CYS A 165 7.15 1.08 0.46
N GLN A 166 8.20 0.60 -0.21
CA GLN A 166 9.22 -0.26 0.37
C GLN A 166 10.61 0.42 0.41
N ASP A 167 10.79 1.50 -0.35
CA ASP A 167 12.05 2.25 -0.43
C ASP A 167 11.92 3.65 0.19
N ASP A 168 10.95 4.45 -0.22
CA ASP A 168 10.88 5.89 0.06
C ASP A 168 9.59 6.34 0.79
N ALA A 169 9.01 5.48 1.66
CA ALA A 169 7.76 5.79 2.37
C ALA A 169 7.79 7.14 3.10
N ALA A 170 8.92 7.51 3.70
CA ALA A 170 9.07 8.79 4.42
C ALA A 170 8.91 9.99 3.47
N LYS A 171 9.55 9.94 2.30
CA LYS A 171 9.47 10.99 1.29
C LYS A 171 8.07 11.10 0.68
N VAL A 172 7.43 9.97 0.44
CA VAL A 172 6.03 9.91 -0.02
C VAL A 172 5.11 10.58 1.01
N ILE A 173 5.24 10.24 2.29
CA ILE A 173 4.45 10.83 3.38
C ILE A 173 4.69 12.33 3.52
N GLU A 174 5.94 12.77 3.47
CA GLU A 174 6.31 14.18 3.52
C GLU A 174 5.67 14.96 2.37
N THR A 175 5.74 14.42 1.15
CA THR A 175 5.12 15.03 -0.02
C THR A 175 3.60 15.13 0.13
N ILE A 176 2.94 14.08 0.61
CA ILE A 176 1.49 14.08 0.87
C ILE A 176 1.12 15.16 1.89
N LYS A 177 1.86 15.25 3.02
CA LYS A 177 1.60 16.25 4.09
C LYS A 177 1.76 17.69 3.60
N ASN A 178 2.65 17.91 2.64
CA ASN A 178 2.92 19.24 2.06
C ASN A 178 2.06 19.58 0.84
N TYR A 179 1.27 18.63 0.34
CA TYR A 179 0.42 18.83 -0.83
C TYR A 179 -0.82 19.66 -0.47
N LYS A 180 -0.93 20.85 -1.03
CA LYS A 180 -2.02 21.83 -0.79
C LYS A 180 -3.13 21.75 -1.84
#